data_9d21295daa2fba92d166beded3f48f29
#
_entry.id   9d21295daa2fba92d166beded3f48f29
#
_cell.length_a   1.000
_cell.length_b   1.000
_cell.length_c   1.000
_cell.angle_alpha   90.00
_cell.angle_beta   90.00
_cell.angle_gamma   90.00
#
_symmetry.space_group_name_H-M   'P 1'
#
loop_
_entity.id
_entity.type
_entity.pdbx_description
1 polymer ?
#
loop_
_entity_poly.entity_id
_entity_poly.type
_entity_poly.pdbx_seq_one_letter_code
_entity_poly.pdbx_strand_id
1 'polypeptide(L)'
;MLFKIALKNLIGARLRTFLNVFVTSISFFVILFISGMYDGMRQYAKQTTIDTEIAGGSYWHPNYDPIDPISFEKSHSKIPIALKRLINLKEAFPILVSQASIYPNGRMMPVIMKGIPPEQSIINMEGNNTDKINPTKMLANHDEVEIPVLIGSEMAKKTQLKEGDTFIIRWLDSEKTYDAMEGTVAVSYTHLTLPTTPYV
;
A
#
# COMPACT_ATOMS: atom_id res chain seq x y z
N MET A 1 30.89 -35.39 -41.28
CA MET A 1 30.55 -35.05 -42.68
C MET A 1 29.20 -34.32 -42.79
N LEU A 2 28.14 -34.79 -42.15
CA LEU A 2 26.80 -34.22 -42.17
C LEU A 2 26.74 -32.75 -41.70
N PHE A 3 27.44 -32.39 -40.64
CA PHE A 3 27.49 -31.01 -40.11
C PHE A 3 28.04 -29.97 -41.11
N LYS A 4 29.12 -30.36 -41.89
CA LYS A 4 29.66 -29.49 -42.91
C LYS A 4 28.69 -29.23 -44.08
N ILE A 5 27.90 -30.25 -44.42
CA ILE A 5 26.89 -30.17 -45.50
C ILE A 5 25.72 -29.30 -45.04
N ALA A 6 25.25 -29.52 -43.80
CA ALA A 6 24.20 -28.69 -43.19
C ALA A 6 24.60 -27.22 -43.12
N LEU A 7 25.81 -26.93 -42.65
CA LEU A 7 26.31 -25.57 -42.54
C LEU A 7 26.46 -24.88 -43.94
N LYS A 8 26.91 -25.64 -44.95
CA LYS A 8 27.02 -25.14 -46.34
C LYS A 8 25.66 -24.82 -46.95
N ASN A 9 24.64 -25.63 -46.65
CA ASN A 9 23.25 -25.40 -47.09
C ASN A 9 22.65 -24.19 -46.39
N LEU A 10 22.93 -24.01 -45.07
CA LEU A 10 22.47 -22.85 -44.31
C LEU A 10 23.07 -21.54 -44.88
N ILE A 11 24.37 -21.52 -45.16
CA ILE A 11 25.06 -20.36 -45.77
C ILE A 11 24.62 -20.13 -47.20
N GLY A 12 24.32 -21.19 -47.98
CA GLY A 12 23.83 -21.10 -49.34
C GLY A 12 22.45 -20.46 -49.52
N ALA A 13 21.59 -20.57 -48.52
CA ALA A 13 20.25 -19.99 -48.47
C ALA A 13 20.20 -18.58 -47.89
N ARG A 14 21.17 -17.76 -48.18
CA ARG A 14 21.52 -16.44 -47.63
C ARG A 14 20.35 -15.61 -47.04
N LEU A 15 19.37 -15.25 -47.86
CA LEU A 15 18.25 -14.42 -47.46
C LEU A 15 17.29 -15.15 -46.52
N ARG A 16 16.99 -16.40 -46.79
CA ARG A 16 16.06 -17.23 -45.99
C ARG A 16 16.62 -17.47 -44.58
N THR A 17 17.89 -17.80 -44.48
CA THR A 17 18.58 -18.00 -43.18
C THR A 17 18.66 -16.71 -42.41
N PHE A 18 19.02 -15.60 -43.06
CA PHE A 18 19.06 -14.29 -42.44
C PHE A 18 17.70 -13.90 -41.85
N LEU A 19 16.61 -14.04 -42.63
CA LEU A 19 15.26 -13.75 -42.17
C LEU A 19 14.85 -14.60 -40.96
N ASN A 20 15.14 -15.89 -41.01
CA ASN A 20 14.80 -16.77 -39.87
C ASN A 20 15.57 -16.41 -38.60
N VAL A 21 16.87 -16.16 -38.70
CA VAL A 21 17.71 -15.72 -37.57
C VAL A 21 17.25 -14.38 -37.04
N PHE A 22 16.92 -13.45 -37.92
CA PHE A 22 16.45 -12.11 -37.55
C PHE A 22 15.13 -12.16 -36.80
N VAL A 23 14.14 -12.92 -37.30
CA VAL A 23 12.83 -13.08 -36.64
C VAL A 23 12.97 -13.76 -35.27
N THR A 24 13.76 -14.84 -35.19
CA THR A 24 13.99 -15.54 -33.93
C THR A 24 14.74 -14.65 -32.93
N SER A 25 15.73 -13.88 -33.39
CA SER A 25 16.45 -12.94 -32.51
C SER A 25 15.55 -11.83 -31.96
N ILE A 26 14.70 -11.25 -32.82
CA ILE A 26 13.73 -10.25 -32.38
C ILE A 26 12.73 -10.86 -31.39
N SER A 27 12.19 -12.04 -31.69
CA SER A 27 11.25 -12.71 -30.81
C SER A 27 11.86 -12.97 -29.43
N PHE A 28 13.11 -13.45 -29.40
CA PHE A 28 13.84 -13.67 -28.16
C PHE A 28 14.10 -12.35 -27.40
N PHE A 29 14.51 -11.31 -28.10
CA PHE A 29 14.70 -9.98 -27.50
C PHE A 29 13.40 -9.44 -26.87
N VAL A 30 12.27 -9.54 -27.59
CA VAL A 30 10.96 -9.10 -27.10
C VAL A 30 10.55 -9.86 -25.85
N ILE A 31 10.75 -11.18 -25.83
CA ILE A 31 10.43 -12.01 -24.66
C ILE A 31 11.28 -11.59 -23.45
N LEU A 32 12.58 -11.42 -23.63
CA LEU A 32 13.48 -10.97 -22.55
C LEU A 32 13.10 -9.57 -22.05
N PHE A 33 12.79 -8.66 -22.96
CA PHE A 33 12.42 -7.29 -22.61
C PHE A 33 11.12 -7.25 -21.80
N ILE A 34 10.07 -7.98 -22.26
CA ILE A 34 8.80 -8.05 -21.56
C ILE A 34 8.97 -8.72 -20.19
N SER A 35 9.73 -9.81 -20.11
CA SER A 35 10.00 -10.49 -18.85
C SER A 35 10.72 -9.58 -17.85
N GLY A 36 11.77 -8.86 -18.30
CA GLY A 36 12.50 -7.94 -17.46
C GLY A 36 11.64 -6.75 -16.99
N MET A 37 10.79 -6.23 -17.88
CA MET A 37 9.85 -5.16 -17.52
C MET A 37 8.83 -5.65 -16.48
N TYR A 38 8.28 -6.84 -16.67
CA TYR A 38 7.32 -7.44 -15.74
C TYR A 38 7.94 -7.69 -14.35
N ASP A 39 9.16 -8.25 -14.32
CA ASP A 39 9.88 -8.48 -13.06
C ASP A 39 10.19 -7.16 -12.35
N GLY A 40 10.61 -6.14 -13.09
CA GLY A 40 10.84 -4.80 -12.55
C GLY A 40 9.57 -4.19 -11.93
N MET A 41 8.44 -4.26 -12.63
CA MET A 41 7.15 -3.80 -12.11
C MET A 41 6.72 -4.56 -10.86
N ARG A 42 6.87 -5.88 -10.86
CA ARG A 42 6.55 -6.73 -9.72
C ARG A 42 7.40 -6.40 -8.50
N GLN A 43 8.70 -6.21 -8.70
CA GLN A 43 9.62 -5.87 -7.62
C GLN A 43 9.31 -4.48 -7.06
N TYR A 44 9.05 -3.51 -7.92
CA TYR A 44 8.66 -2.16 -7.51
C TYR A 44 7.35 -2.16 -6.71
N ALA A 45 6.30 -2.84 -7.20
CA ALA A 45 5.04 -2.94 -6.50
C ALA A 45 5.19 -3.63 -5.12
N LYS A 46 5.98 -4.71 -5.06
CA LYS A 46 6.28 -5.40 -3.81
C LYS A 46 7.01 -4.48 -2.83
N GLN A 47 8.03 -3.77 -3.28
CA GLN A 47 8.80 -2.87 -2.43
C GLN A 47 7.93 -1.72 -1.91
N THR A 48 7.12 -1.11 -2.78
CA THR A 48 6.19 -0.05 -2.37
C THR A 48 5.22 -0.54 -1.30
N THR A 49 4.61 -1.73 -1.47
CA THR A 49 3.71 -2.30 -0.47
C THR A 49 4.42 -2.56 0.88
N ILE A 50 5.67 -3.04 0.84
CA ILE A 50 6.47 -3.24 2.05
C ILE A 50 6.72 -1.90 2.75
N ASP A 51 7.14 -0.88 2.00
CA ASP A 51 7.53 0.42 2.57
C ASP A 51 6.33 1.21 3.12
N THR A 52 5.15 1.07 2.50
CA THR A 52 3.97 1.89 2.83
C THR A 52 2.92 1.21 3.70
N GLU A 53 2.77 -0.12 3.63
CA GLU A 53 1.67 -0.80 4.30
C GLU A 53 2.09 -1.86 5.32
N ILE A 54 3.05 -2.71 4.93
CA ILE A 54 3.32 -3.97 5.64
C ILE A 54 4.62 -3.88 6.46
N ALA A 55 5.53 -2.99 6.08
CA ALA A 55 6.87 -2.82 6.65
C ALA A 55 7.70 -4.11 6.62
N GLY A 56 7.53 -5.16 6.86
CA GLY A 56 8.26 -6.43 6.80
C GLY A 56 7.36 -7.61 7.10
N GLY A 57 6.19 -7.33 7.67
CA GLY A 57 5.17 -8.33 7.98
C GLY A 57 4.19 -7.79 9.00
N SER A 58 3.00 -8.39 9.02
CA SER A 58 1.93 -8.01 9.94
C SER A 58 1.54 -9.22 10.78
N TYR A 59 1.39 -9.01 12.10
CA TYR A 59 0.86 -10.01 13.00
C TYR A 59 -0.61 -9.68 13.30
N TRP A 60 -1.50 -10.57 12.91
CA TRP A 60 -2.94 -10.42 13.10
C TRP A 60 -3.47 -11.37 14.17
N HIS A 61 -4.57 -10.98 14.79
CA HIS A 61 -5.28 -11.85 15.71
C HIS A 61 -5.81 -13.09 14.98
N PRO A 62 -5.82 -14.30 15.59
CA PRO A 62 -6.29 -15.53 14.94
C PRO A 62 -7.73 -15.47 14.40
N ASN A 63 -8.57 -14.64 14.99
CA ASN A 63 -9.97 -14.47 14.57
C ASN A 63 -10.16 -13.39 13.50
N TYR A 64 -9.07 -12.77 13.05
CA TYR A 64 -9.13 -11.77 12.00
C TYR A 64 -9.33 -12.44 10.64
N ASP A 65 -10.39 -12.03 9.94
CA ASP A 65 -10.63 -12.39 8.54
C ASP A 65 -10.62 -11.10 7.70
N PRO A 66 -9.70 -10.96 6.74
CA PRO A 66 -9.62 -9.78 5.90
C PRO A 66 -10.84 -9.59 4.99
N ILE A 67 -11.65 -10.64 4.79
CA ILE A 67 -12.83 -10.60 3.92
C ILE A 67 -14.09 -10.23 4.72
N ASP A 68 -14.13 -10.55 6.03
CA ASP A 68 -15.27 -10.25 6.90
C ASP A 68 -15.02 -8.99 7.76
N PRO A 69 -15.65 -7.85 7.43
CA PRO A 69 -15.52 -6.64 8.21
C PRO A 69 -15.99 -6.77 9.68
N ILE A 70 -16.89 -7.71 9.97
CA ILE A 70 -17.39 -7.95 11.33
C ILE A 70 -16.30 -8.60 12.21
N SER A 71 -15.29 -9.22 11.57
CA SER A 71 -14.18 -9.83 12.30
C SER A 71 -13.34 -8.80 13.06
N PHE A 72 -13.32 -7.52 12.67
CA PHE A 72 -12.58 -6.47 13.36
C PHE A 72 -13.00 -6.33 14.82
N GLU A 73 -14.30 -6.43 15.13
CA GLU A 73 -14.79 -6.32 16.51
C GLU A 73 -14.31 -7.47 17.42
N LYS A 74 -13.99 -8.63 16.84
CA LYS A 74 -13.58 -9.83 17.57
C LYS A 74 -12.07 -10.08 17.52
N SER A 75 -11.33 -9.23 16.83
CA SER A 75 -9.94 -9.47 16.47
C SER A 75 -8.94 -8.59 17.21
N HIS A 76 -9.31 -8.04 18.36
CA HIS A 76 -8.38 -7.28 19.17
C HIS A 76 -8.06 -7.99 20.49
N SER A 77 -6.83 -7.87 20.92
CA SER A 77 -6.34 -8.44 22.16
C SER A 77 -5.16 -7.63 22.69
N LYS A 78 -4.77 -7.92 23.91
CA LYS A 78 -3.54 -7.35 24.47
C LYS A 78 -2.33 -7.85 23.70
N ILE A 79 -1.36 -6.97 23.49
CA ILE A 79 -0.13 -7.28 22.77
C ILE A 79 0.60 -8.45 23.45
N PRO A 80 0.93 -9.52 22.73
CA PRO A 80 1.69 -10.65 23.26
C PRO A 80 3.06 -10.21 23.78
N ILE A 81 3.53 -10.86 24.84
CA ILE A 81 4.83 -10.53 25.49
C ILE A 81 6.00 -10.62 24.50
N ALA A 82 5.96 -11.59 23.59
CA ALA A 82 6.98 -11.75 22.56
C ALA A 82 7.12 -10.51 21.65
N LEU A 83 5.99 -9.87 21.29
CA LEU A 83 5.98 -8.67 20.46
C LEU A 83 6.36 -7.41 21.23
N LYS A 84 6.15 -7.35 22.54
CA LYS A 84 6.57 -6.20 23.36
C LYS A 84 8.07 -5.92 23.25
N ARG A 85 8.88 -6.97 23.14
CA ARG A 85 10.32 -6.80 22.95
C ARG A 85 10.65 -6.09 21.64
N LEU A 86 10.01 -6.47 20.54
CA LEU A 86 10.22 -5.84 19.22
C LEU A 86 9.73 -4.38 19.22
N ILE A 87 8.63 -4.11 19.91
CA ILE A 87 8.11 -2.74 20.07
C ILE A 87 9.10 -1.86 20.84
N ASN A 88 9.68 -2.38 21.93
CA ASN A 88 10.69 -1.67 22.71
C ASN A 88 11.98 -1.40 21.92
N LEU A 89 12.32 -2.29 20.97
CA LEU A 89 13.45 -2.13 20.06
C LEU A 89 13.10 -1.19 18.85
N LYS A 90 11.87 -0.72 18.76
CA LYS A 90 11.34 0.05 17.61
C LYS A 90 11.40 -0.71 16.26
N GLU A 91 11.42 -2.03 16.33
CA GLU A 91 11.36 -2.93 15.16
C GLU A 91 9.93 -3.33 14.79
N ALA A 92 8.96 -3.04 15.66
CA ALA A 92 7.55 -3.24 15.44
C ALA A 92 6.73 -2.14 16.12
N PHE A 93 5.51 -1.91 15.67
CA PHE A 93 4.56 -1.00 16.32
C PHE A 93 3.15 -1.56 16.25
N PRO A 94 2.30 -1.27 17.24
CA PRO A 94 0.91 -1.68 17.23
C PRO A 94 0.11 -0.84 16.24
N ILE A 95 -0.84 -1.46 15.56
CA ILE A 95 -1.82 -0.80 14.71
C ILE A 95 -3.20 -1.14 15.26
N LEU A 96 -4.07 -0.14 15.39
CA LEU A 96 -5.48 -0.33 15.66
C LEU A 96 -6.25 -0.14 14.35
N VAL A 97 -7.01 -1.15 13.95
CA VAL A 97 -7.88 -1.07 12.76
C VAL A 97 -9.32 -1.09 13.23
N SER A 98 -10.11 -0.10 12.81
CA SER A 98 -11.53 0.00 13.14
C SER A 98 -12.33 0.48 11.94
N GLN A 99 -13.61 0.09 11.92
CA GLN A 99 -14.56 0.70 11.00
C GLN A 99 -14.99 2.06 11.54
N ALA A 100 -15.01 3.05 10.66
CA ALA A 100 -15.44 4.40 10.98
C ALA A 100 -16.33 4.96 9.86
N SER A 101 -17.04 6.01 10.18
CA SER A 101 -17.77 6.83 9.21
C SER A 101 -17.25 8.25 9.29
N ILE A 102 -16.91 8.82 8.16
CA ILE A 102 -16.51 10.21 8.06
C ILE A 102 -17.62 11.02 7.42
N TYR A 103 -17.65 12.31 7.74
CA TYR A 103 -18.68 13.24 7.25
C TYR A 103 -18.06 14.43 6.50
N PRO A 104 -17.40 14.20 5.35
CA PRO A 104 -16.90 15.31 4.55
C PRO A 104 -18.08 16.10 3.95
N ASN A 105 -18.10 17.41 4.18
CA ASN A 105 -19.16 18.30 3.67
C ASN A 105 -20.59 17.80 4.00
N GLY A 106 -20.78 17.17 5.17
CA GLY A 106 -22.07 16.65 5.62
C GLY A 106 -22.53 15.34 4.96
N ARG A 107 -21.71 14.71 4.13
CA ARG A 107 -22.00 13.42 3.51
C ARG A 107 -21.34 12.28 4.29
N MET A 108 -22.12 11.29 4.68
CA MET A 108 -21.58 10.09 5.34
C MET A 108 -20.85 9.20 4.35
N MET A 109 -19.63 8.81 4.70
CA MET A 109 -18.81 7.86 3.94
C MET A 109 -18.21 6.83 4.89
N PRO A 110 -18.45 5.51 4.68
CA PRO A 110 -17.81 4.47 5.46
C PRO A 110 -16.34 4.35 5.07
N VAL A 111 -15.46 4.19 6.07
CA VAL A 111 -14.02 4.06 5.88
C VAL A 111 -13.45 3.04 6.87
N ILE A 112 -12.28 2.50 6.54
CA ILE A 112 -11.45 1.76 7.49
C ILE A 112 -10.41 2.73 8.04
N MET A 113 -10.44 2.94 9.35
CA MET A 113 -9.50 3.78 10.06
C MET A 113 -8.36 2.93 10.61
N LYS A 114 -7.11 3.37 10.40
CA LYS A 114 -5.91 2.77 10.98
C LYS A 114 -5.28 3.78 11.94
N GLY A 115 -5.34 3.47 13.23
CA GLY A 115 -4.59 4.23 14.24
C GLY A 115 -3.15 3.72 14.32
N ILE A 116 -2.20 4.61 14.12
CA ILE A 116 -0.76 4.32 14.20
C ILE A 116 -0.10 5.25 15.23
N PRO A 117 0.87 4.73 16.02
CA PRO A 117 1.58 5.58 16.99
C PRO A 117 2.37 6.68 16.27
N PRO A 118 2.37 7.92 16.79
CA PRO A 118 3.11 9.03 16.18
C PRO A 118 4.63 8.82 16.18
N GLU A 119 5.17 7.98 17.03
CA GLU A 119 6.61 7.73 17.18
C GLU A 119 7.15 6.61 16.25
N GLN A 120 6.29 5.97 15.45
CA GLN A 120 6.74 4.92 14.55
C GLN A 120 7.62 5.50 13.41
N SER A 121 8.64 4.77 12.98
CA SER A 121 9.55 5.15 11.90
C SER A 121 9.67 4.07 10.81
N ILE A 122 8.84 3.03 10.89
CA ILE A 122 8.96 1.84 10.04
C ILE A 122 8.21 2.03 8.72
N ILE A 123 6.99 2.58 8.78
CA ILE A 123 6.22 2.89 7.58
C ILE A 123 6.61 4.27 7.07
N ASN A 124 7.07 4.33 5.82
CA ASN A 124 7.36 5.55 5.10
C ASN A 124 6.28 5.77 4.04
N MET A 125 5.48 6.82 4.20
CA MET A 125 4.51 7.23 3.20
C MET A 125 5.10 8.36 2.36
N GLU A 126 5.03 8.22 1.04
CA GLU A 126 5.44 9.30 0.14
C GLU A 126 4.29 10.29 0.02
N GLY A 127 4.50 11.52 0.47
CA GLY A 127 3.57 12.63 0.24
C GLY A 127 3.56 13.07 -1.22
N ASN A 128 2.57 13.87 -1.62
CA ASN A 128 2.46 14.46 -2.96
C ASN A 128 3.66 15.37 -3.32
N ASN A 129 4.41 15.83 -2.35
CA ASN A 129 5.70 16.50 -2.53
C ASN A 129 6.82 15.47 -2.34
N THR A 130 7.78 15.49 -3.24
CA THR A 130 8.92 14.58 -3.45
C THR A 130 9.80 14.30 -2.20
N ASP A 131 9.47 14.87 -1.06
CA ASP A 131 10.15 14.61 0.19
C ASP A 131 9.49 13.41 0.88
N LYS A 132 10.29 12.39 1.21
CA LYS A 132 9.87 11.27 2.06
C LYS A 132 9.37 11.82 3.39
N ILE A 133 8.08 12.04 3.48
CA ILE A 133 7.45 12.58 4.66
C ILE A 133 7.26 11.42 5.64
N ASN A 134 7.93 11.50 6.75
CA ASN A 134 7.62 10.62 7.87
C ASN A 134 6.26 11.07 8.43
N PRO A 135 5.17 10.31 8.21
CA PRO A 135 3.81 10.74 8.56
C PRO A 135 3.69 11.09 10.03
N THR A 136 4.54 10.53 10.86
CA THR A 136 4.55 10.72 12.30
C THR A 136 5.04 12.10 12.73
N LYS A 137 5.96 12.73 12.00
CA LYS A 137 6.42 14.08 12.32
C LYS A 137 5.34 15.14 12.06
N MET A 138 4.44 14.88 11.13
CA MET A 138 3.32 15.78 10.86
C MET A 138 2.17 15.59 11.83
N LEU A 139 1.97 14.37 12.34
CA LEU A 139 1.00 14.09 13.40
C LEU A 139 1.41 14.70 14.76
N ALA A 140 2.70 14.94 14.97
CA ALA A 140 3.21 15.45 16.26
C ALA A 140 3.06 16.98 16.45
N ASN A 141 2.71 17.72 15.41
CA ASN A 141 2.66 19.19 15.43
C ASN A 141 1.25 19.79 15.54
N HIS A 142 0.23 18.98 15.85
CA HIS A 142 -1.13 19.46 16.00
C HIS A 142 -1.50 19.64 17.47
N ASP A 143 -2.34 20.64 17.75
CA ASP A 143 -2.89 20.93 19.06
C ASP A 143 -3.73 19.73 19.57
N GLU A 144 -3.78 19.54 20.90
CA GLU A 144 -4.38 18.37 21.57
C GLU A 144 -5.90 18.17 21.29
N VAL A 145 -6.54 19.05 20.55
CA VAL A 145 -8.00 19.09 20.34
C VAL A 145 -8.43 18.36 19.05
N GLU A 146 -7.52 18.21 18.09
CA GLU A 146 -7.85 17.68 16.78
C GLU A 146 -7.00 16.43 16.47
N ILE A 147 -7.63 15.43 15.88
CA ILE A 147 -6.90 14.23 15.41
C ILE A 147 -6.31 14.51 14.03
N PRO A 148 -4.98 14.54 13.88
CA PRO A 148 -4.37 14.66 12.57
C PRO A 148 -4.59 13.39 11.75
N VAL A 149 -5.14 13.53 10.54
CA VAL A 149 -5.54 12.42 9.66
C VAL A 149 -4.75 12.45 8.37
N LEU A 150 -4.25 11.28 7.97
CA LEU A 150 -3.67 11.06 6.66
C LEU A 150 -4.74 10.46 5.75
N ILE A 151 -4.97 11.05 4.60
CA ILE A 151 -5.92 10.56 3.61
C ILE A 151 -5.22 10.23 2.28
N GLY A 152 -5.68 9.19 1.60
CA GLY A 152 -5.18 8.87 0.26
C GLY A 152 -5.67 9.90 -0.77
N SER A 153 -4.87 10.20 -1.78
CA SER A 153 -5.18 11.20 -2.82
C SER A 153 -6.50 10.93 -3.56
N GLU A 154 -6.83 9.67 -3.80
CA GLU A 154 -8.11 9.30 -4.41
C GLU A 154 -9.29 9.58 -3.48
N MET A 155 -9.11 9.36 -2.17
CA MET A 155 -10.11 9.72 -1.17
C MET A 155 -10.26 11.24 -1.09
N ALA A 156 -9.15 12.00 -1.07
CA ALA A 156 -9.15 13.46 -1.10
C ALA A 156 -9.93 14.00 -2.32
N LYS A 157 -9.72 13.44 -3.52
CA LYS A 157 -10.47 13.80 -4.73
C LYS A 157 -11.97 13.50 -4.60
N LYS A 158 -12.34 12.32 -4.09
CA LYS A 158 -13.75 11.91 -3.93
C LYS A 158 -14.49 12.76 -2.89
N THR A 159 -13.82 13.10 -1.80
CA THR A 159 -14.38 13.89 -0.70
C THR A 159 -14.24 15.39 -0.90
N GLN A 160 -13.40 15.81 -1.84
CA GLN A 160 -12.99 17.20 -2.06
C GLN A 160 -12.31 17.85 -0.85
N LEU A 161 -11.76 17.02 0.04
CA LEU A 161 -10.98 17.49 1.19
C LEU A 161 -9.58 17.89 0.76
N LYS A 162 -9.09 18.97 1.36
CA LYS A 162 -7.73 19.49 1.17
C LYS A 162 -6.98 19.44 2.51
N GLU A 163 -5.68 19.60 2.43
CA GLU A 163 -4.84 19.75 3.62
C GLU A 163 -5.31 20.96 4.45
N GLY A 164 -5.51 20.77 5.74
CA GLY A 164 -6.06 21.72 6.67
C GLY A 164 -7.59 21.71 6.81
N ASP A 165 -8.31 20.97 5.98
CA ASP A 165 -9.78 20.85 6.14
C ASP A 165 -10.10 19.94 7.32
N THR A 166 -11.16 20.26 8.05
CA THR A 166 -11.66 19.47 9.18
C THR A 166 -12.92 18.71 8.82
N PHE A 167 -13.11 17.56 9.44
CA PHE A 167 -14.30 16.73 9.26
C PHE A 167 -14.55 15.85 10.48
N ILE A 168 -15.79 15.43 10.67
CA ILE A 168 -16.17 14.56 11.78
C ILE A 168 -15.86 13.11 11.44
N ILE A 169 -15.20 12.40 12.35
CA ILE A 169 -14.95 10.97 12.32
C ILE A 169 -15.80 10.35 13.42
N ARG A 170 -16.58 9.33 13.08
CA ARG A 170 -17.41 8.58 14.02
C ARG A 170 -17.04 7.10 13.95
N TRP A 171 -16.79 6.48 15.10
CA TRP A 171 -16.48 5.06 15.19
C TRP A 171 -17.24 4.40 16.34
N LEU A 172 -17.20 3.09 16.38
CA LEU A 172 -17.71 2.30 17.48
C LEU A 172 -16.54 1.97 18.42
N ASP A 173 -16.68 2.29 19.69
CA ASP A 173 -15.68 1.96 20.69
C ASP A 173 -15.78 0.50 21.17
N SER A 174 -14.89 0.09 22.09
CA SER A 174 -14.88 -1.26 22.67
C SER A 174 -16.12 -1.61 23.50
N GLU A 175 -16.88 -0.62 23.94
CA GLU A 175 -18.12 -0.76 24.71
C GLU A 175 -19.37 -0.72 23.81
N LYS A 176 -19.16 -0.70 22.48
CA LYS A 176 -20.21 -0.58 21.47
C LYS A 176 -20.99 0.72 21.54
N THR A 177 -20.36 1.75 22.03
CA THR A 177 -20.88 3.12 22.03
C THR A 177 -20.28 3.88 20.85
N TYR A 178 -21.08 4.70 20.20
CA TYR A 178 -20.58 5.57 19.15
C TYR A 178 -19.87 6.76 19.76
N ASP A 179 -18.63 6.91 19.37
CA ASP A 179 -17.82 8.09 19.69
C ASP A 179 -17.53 8.89 18.42
N ALA A 180 -17.27 10.17 18.57
CA ALA A 180 -17.00 11.06 17.44
C ALA A 180 -16.01 12.14 17.85
N MET A 181 -15.04 12.40 16.96
CA MET A 181 -14.08 13.50 17.10
C MET A 181 -13.91 14.23 15.78
N GLU A 182 -13.39 15.44 15.88
CA GLU A 182 -12.98 16.22 14.73
C GLU A 182 -11.58 15.79 14.30
N GLY A 183 -11.44 15.49 13.00
CA GLY A 183 -10.17 15.15 12.38
C GLY A 183 -9.77 16.21 11.39
N THR A 184 -8.50 16.57 11.37
CA THR A 184 -7.91 17.53 10.43
C THR A 184 -7.05 16.81 9.41
N VAL A 185 -7.23 17.09 8.12
CA VAL A 185 -6.40 16.54 7.06
C VAL A 185 -4.99 17.11 7.19
N ALA A 186 -4.08 16.32 7.72
CA ALA A 186 -2.68 16.72 7.86
C ALA A 186 -1.92 16.58 6.54
N VAL A 187 -2.17 15.50 5.79
CA VAL A 187 -1.50 15.22 4.50
C VAL A 187 -2.42 14.40 3.60
N SER A 188 -2.35 14.70 2.30
CA SER A 188 -2.86 13.84 1.24
C SER A 188 -1.69 13.11 0.58
N TYR A 189 -1.68 11.79 0.63
CA TYR A 189 -0.61 10.98 0.05
C TYR A 189 -1.07 10.19 -1.17
N THR A 190 -0.18 10.03 -2.14
CA THR A 190 -0.41 9.15 -3.28
C THR A 190 0.02 7.73 -2.91
N HIS A 191 -0.95 6.85 -2.82
CA HIS A 191 -0.72 5.42 -2.70
C HIS A 191 -0.82 4.79 -4.08
N LEU A 192 0.15 4.01 -4.49
CA LEU A 192 0.03 3.11 -5.63
C LEU A 192 -0.88 1.94 -5.22
N THR A 193 -2.18 2.18 -5.21
CA THR A 193 -3.12 1.08 -5.19
C THR A 193 -3.02 0.37 -6.52
N LEU A 194 -2.51 -0.86 -6.52
CA LEU A 194 -2.96 -1.83 -7.51
C LEU A 194 -4.50 -1.75 -7.49
N PRO A 195 -5.19 -1.74 -8.65
CA PRO A 195 -6.62 -1.67 -8.69
C PRO A 195 -7.18 -2.90 -7.96
N THR A 196 -7.37 -2.76 -6.66
CA THR A 196 -8.23 -3.66 -5.92
C THR A 196 -9.62 -3.36 -6.44
N THR A 197 -10.21 -4.33 -7.12
CA THR A 197 -11.62 -4.32 -7.48
C THR A 197 -12.41 -3.76 -6.32
N PRO A 198 -13.25 -2.74 -6.55
CA PRO A 198 -14.12 -2.27 -5.50
C PRO A 198 -15.00 -3.45 -5.10
N TYR A 199 -14.86 -3.88 -3.86
CA TYR A 199 -15.85 -4.77 -3.27
C TYR A 199 -17.15 -3.96 -3.19
N VAL A 200 -18.11 -4.36 -4.01
CA VAL A 200 -19.50 -3.91 -3.99
C VAL A 200 -20.17 -4.56 -2.80
#